data_45027af655300e9da14eade17cca485f
#
_entry.id   45027af655300e9da14eade17cca485f
#
_cell.length_a   1.000
_cell.length_b   1.000
_cell.length_c   1.000
_cell.angle_alpha   90.00
_cell.angle_beta   90.00
_cell.angle_gamma   90.00
#
_symmetry.space_group_name_H-M   'P 1'
#
loop_
_entity.id
_entity.type
_entity.pdbx_description
1 polymer ?
#
loop_
_entity_poly.entity_id
_entity_poly.type
_entity_poly.pdbx_seq_one_letter_code
_entity_poly.pdbx_strand_id
1 'polypeptide(L)'
;MELGKKDELSENLFLVNSIQQVYIHTQLKTMGLNIQQSRALNYISEHSGTIQKELVNYLGKQKATVTNVLKALEERNLIVRRVPEHNERQKQLFLTAEGAAAVQQVQQIFVDIEGKINAGLTKEEHAQLLNLLQKVKATLSTDED
;
A
#
# COMPACT_ATOMS: atom_id res chain seq x y z
N MET A 1 -18.78 9.73 -16.51
CA MET A 1 -19.77 10.50 -15.74
C MET A 1 -19.05 11.31 -14.70
N GLU A 2 -19.16 12.61 -14.74
CA GLU A 2 -18.64 13.47 -13.71
C GLU A 2 -19.61 13.41 -12.53
N LEU A 3 -19.14 12.93 -11.39
CA LEU A 3 -19.95 12.79 -10.17
C LEU A 3 -19.97 14.08 -9.33
N GLY A 4 -19.07 15.00 -9.62
CA GLY A 4 -18.99 16.30 -8.98
C GLY A 4 -18.77 17.42 -9.97
N LYS A 5 -18.82 18.66 -9.51
CA LYS A 5 -18.54 19.82 -10.35
C LYS A 5 -17.03 19.96 -10.53
N LYS A 6 -16.60 20.37 -11.72
CA LYS A 6 -15.20 20.45 -12.14
C LYS A 6 -14.29 21.19 -11.14
N ASP A 7 -14.81 22.17 -10.45
CA ASP A 7 -14.04 23.02 -9.54
C ASP A 7 -14.26 22.66 -8.06
N GLU A 8 -15.00 21.60 -7.77
CA GLU A 8 -15.18 21.14 -6.40
C GLU A 8 -13.94 20.44 -5.86
N LEU A 9 -13.67 20.61 -4.59
CA LEU A 9 -12.51 20.01 -3.91
C LEU A 9 -12.56 18.48 -3.96
N SER A 10 -13.73 17.89 -3.74
CA SER A 10 -13.91 16.43 -3.79
C SER A 10 -13.55 15.85 -5.15
N GLU A 11 -13.95 16.50 -6.25
CA GLU A 11 -13.63 16.07 -7.61
C GLU A 11 -12.13 16.15 -7.88
N ASN A 12 -11.48 17.23 -7.45
CA ASN A 12 -10.05 17.39 -7.61
C ASN A 12 -9.24 16.36 -6.80
N LEU A 13 -9.68 16.05 -5.58
CA LEU A 13 -9.06 14.99 -4.77
C LEU A 13 -9.21 13.63 -5.46
N PHE A 14 -10.39 13.34 -6.02
CA PHE A 14 -10.63 12.11 -6.77
C PHE A 14 -9.72 12.01 -8.00
N LEU A 15 -9.61 13.08 -8.78
CA LEU A 15 -8.77 13.10 -9.98
C LEU A 15 -7.30 12.93 -9.65
N VAL A 16 -6.79 13.63 -8.64
CA VAL A 16 -5.40 13.49 -8.20
C VAL A 16 -5.13 12.07 -7.73
N ASN A 17 -6.02 11.50 -6.92
CA ASN A 17 -5.89 10.12 -6.46
C ASN A 17 -5.89 9.14 -7.65
N SER A 18 -6.77 9.34 -8.62
CA SER A 18 -6.85 8.50 -9.82
C SER A 18 -5.55 8.52 -10.61
N ILE A 19 -4.96 9.70 -10.79
CA ILE A 19 -3.66 9.85 -11.48
C ILE A 19 -2.56 9.09 -10.73
N GLN A 20 -2.50 9.23 -9.41
CA GLN A 20 -1.54 8.51 -8.56
C GLN A 20 -1.72 7.00 -8.68
N GLN A 21 -2.96 6.50 -8.62
CA GLN A 21 -3.24 5.07 -8.71
C GLN A 21 -2.81 4.48 -10.05
N VAL A 22 -3.05 5.20 -11.16
CA VAL A 22 -2.59 4.76 -12.48
C VAL A 22 -1.06 4.67 -12.51
N TYR A 23 -0.37 5.68 -12.01
CA TYR A 23 1.10 5.66 -11.95
C TYR A 23 1.62 4.49 -11.15
N ILE A 24 1.15 4.32 -9.92
CA ILE A 24 1.59 3.26 -9.01
C ILE A 24 1.30 1.89 -9.63
N HIS A 25 0.09 1.68 -10.15
CA HIS A 25 -0.30 0.42 -10.77
C HIS A 25 0.59 0.07 -11.97
N THR A 26 0.88 1.06 -12.83
CA THR A 26 1.74 0.88 -14.01
C THR A 26 3.15 0.45 -13.59
N GLN A 27 3.72 1.10 -12.58
CA GLN A 27 5.06 0.75 -12.08
C GLN A 27 5.08 -0.63 -11.42
N LEU A 28 4.10 -0.95 -10.58
CA LEU A 28 3.99 -2.27 -9.94
C LEU A 28 3.83 -3.38 -10.98
N LYS A 29 3.09 -3.13 -12.05
CA LYS A 29 2.89 -4.10 -13.13
C LYS A 29 4.20 -4.51 -13.79
N THR A 30 5.17 -3.59 -13.92
CA THR A 30 6.51 -3.92 -14.45
C THR A 30 7.24 -4.93 -13.57
N MET A 31 6.91 -5.00 -12.28
CA MET A 31 7.44 -5.97 -11.33
C MET A 31 6.57 -7.23 -11.24
N GLY A 32 5.44 -7.29 -11.95
CA GLY A 32 4.46 -8.36 -11.85
C GLY A 32 3.68 -8.36 -10.54
N LEU A 33 3.55 -7.21 -9.90
CA LEU A 33 2.85 -7.04 -8.63
C LEU A 33 1.59 -6.19 -8.79
N ASN A 34 0.63 -6.40 -7.90
CA ASN A 34 -0.51 -5.51 -7.71
C ASN A 34 -0.39 -4.78 -6.36
N ILE A 35 -1.33 -3.86 -6.10
CA ILE A 35 -1.35 -3.06 -4.87
C ILE A 35 -1.40 -3.95 -3.61
N GLN A 36 -2.26 -4.97 -3.59
CA GLN A 36 -2.42 -5.82 -2.40
C GLN A 36 -1.16 -6.64 -2.12
N GLN A 37 -0.53 -7.16 -3.15
CA GLN A 37 0.75 -7.88 -3.03
C GLN A 37 1.86 -6.96 -2.51
N SER A 38 1.95 -5.74 -3.04
CA SER A 38 2.97 -4.78 -2.60
C SER A 38 2.77 -4.34 -1.15
N ARG A 39 1.52 -4.13 -0.74
CA ARG A 39 1.19 -3.78 0.65
C ARG A 39 1.50 -4.93 1.61
N ALA A 40 1.19 -6.16 1.20
CA ALA A 40 1.52 -7.35 1.98
C ALA A 40 3.03 -7.50 2.17
N LEU A 41 3.80 -7.35 1.09
CA LEU A 41 5.27 -7.42 1.15
C LEU A 41 5.84 -6.36 2.10
N ASN A 42 5.36 -5.13 1.98
CA ASN A 42 5.83 -4.03 2.83
C ASN A 42 5.51 -4.30 4.31
N TYR A 43 4.30 -4.78 4.60
CA TYR A 43 3.90 -5.13 5.96
C TYR A 43 4.78 -6.23 6.55
N ILE A 44 5.05 -7.29 5.79
CA ILE A 44 5.93 -8.40 6.23
C ILE A 44 7.35 -7.87 6.47
N SER A 45 7.82 -6.93 5.64
CA SER A 45 9.12 -6.28 5.82
C SER A 45 9.23 -5.58 7.18
N GLU A 46 8.18 -4.86 7.57
CA GLU A 46 8.15 -4.10 8.83
C GLU A 46 7.81 -4.97 10.04
N HIS A 47 7.15 -6.11 9.83
CA HIS A 47 6.66 -7.02 10.88
C HIS A 47 7.09 -8.45 10.58
N SER A 48 8.40 -8.69 10.53
CA SER A 48 8.97 -10.00 10.25
C SER A 48 8.48 -11.03 11.28
N GLY A 49 7.95 -12.15 10.79
CA GLY A 49 7.33 -13.16 11.65
C GLY A 49 5.84 -12.95 11.89
N THR A 50 5.22 -11.97 11.21
CA THR A 50 3.77 -11.74 11.29
C THR A 50 2.98 -12.96 10.81
N ILE A 51 1.70 -13.03 11.18
CA ILE A 51 0.78 -14.11 10.80
C ILE A 51 -0.29 -13.59 9.84
N GLN A 52 -0.94 -14.50 9.13
CA GLN A 52 -1.97 -14.13 8.15
C GLN A 52 -3.11 -13.31 8.74
N LYS A 53 -3.52 -13.60 9.97
CA LYS A 53 -4.58 -12.86 10.66
C LYS A 53 -4.27 -11.36 10.75
N GLU A 54 -3.02 -11.01 11.07
CA GLU A 54 -2.59 -9.61 11.13
C GLU A 54 -2.64 -8.93 9.77
N LEU A 55 -2.28 -9.66 8.71
CA LEU A 55 -2.39 -9.16 7.34
C LEU A 55 -3.84 -8.94 6.91
N VAL A 56 -4.75 -9.83 7.29
CA VAL A 56 -6.19 -9.65 7.04
C VAL A 56 -6.65 -8.32 7.64
N ASN A 57 -6.28 -8.05 8.89
CA ASN A 57 -6.63 -6.80 9.57
C ASN A 57 -5.99 -5.57 8.90
N TYR A 58 -4.71 -5.66 8.56
CA TYR A 58 -3.98 -4.55 7.93
C TYR A 58 -4.51 -4.23 6.52
N LEU A 59 -4.72 -5.24 5.69
CA LEU A 59 -5.20 -5.05 4.32
C LEU A 59 -6.67 -4.71 4.25
N GLY A 60 -7.45 -5.01 5.30
CA GLY A 60 -8.89 -4.79 5.32
C GLY A 60 -9.62 -5.63 4.26
N LYS A 61 -9.11 -6.82 3.97
CA LYS A 61 -9.65 -7.74 2.96
C LYS A 61 -10.07 -9.06 3.59
N GLN A 62 -10.93 -9.80 2.90
CA GLN A 62 -11.38 -11.11 3.37
C GLN A 62 -10.22 -12.11 3.42
N LYS A 63 -10.32 -13.07 4.30
CA LYS A 63 -9.31 -14.13 4.49
C LYS A 63 -8.95 -14.84 3.18
N ALA A 64 -9.94 -15.16 2.35
CA ALA A 64 -9.72 -15.83 1.07
C ALA A 64 -8.86 -14.98 0.12
N THR A 65 -9.11 -13.66 0.07
CA THR A 65 -8.30 -12.73 -0.74
C THR A 65 -6.85 -12.71 -0.25
N VAL A 66 -6.63 -12.60 1.06
CA VAL A 66 -5.29 -12.58 1.66
C VAL A 66 -4.58 -13.91 1.43
N THR A 67 -5.28 -15.04 1.53
CA THR A 67 -4.72 -16.36 1.20
C THR A 67 -4.19 -16.40 -0.22
N ASN A 68 -4.94 -15.86 -1.19
CA ASN A 68 -4.51 -15.81 -2.59
C ASN A 68 -3.32 -14.87 -2.79
N VAL A 69 -3.29 -13.72 -2.12
CA VAL A 69 -2.15 -12.79 -2.14
C VAL A 69 -0.89 -13.49 -1.66
N LEU A 70 -0.96 -14.14 -0.49
CA LEU A 70 0.20 -14.82 0.10
C LEU A 70 0.66 -16.00 -0.75
N LYS A 71 -0.28 -16.76 -1.30
CA LYS A 71 0.05 -17.89 -2.19
C LYS A 71 0.81 -17.41 -3.43
N ALA A 72 0.37 -16.34 -4.05
CA ALA A 72 1.05 -15.76 -5.21
C ALA A 72 2.46 -15.27 -4.86
N LEU A 73 2.66 -14.64 -3.72
CA LEU A 73 3.97 -14.19 -3.25
C LEU A 73 4.91 -15.37 -2.95
N GLU A 74 4.37 -16.41 -2.34
CA GLU A 74 5.12 -17.64 -2.02
C GLU A 74 5.55 -18.38 -3.30
N GLU A 75 4.66 -18.50 -4.28
CA GLU A 75 4.95 -19.13 -5.60
C GLU A 75 6.05 -18.37 -6.35
N ARG A 76 6.15 -17.06 -6.17
CA ARG A 76 7.20 -16.22 -6.76
C ARG A 76 8.48 -16.18 -5.91
N ASN A 77 8.53 -16.93 -4.83
CA ASN A 77 9.67 -17.00 -3.91
C ASN A 77 10.01 -15.62 -3.28
N LEU A 78 9.00 -14.81 -3.02
CA LEU A 78 9.18 -13.52 -2.36
C LEU A 78 8.99 -13.60 -0.85
N ILE A 79 8.22 -14.59 -0.38
CA ILE A 79 8.00 -14.87 1.04
C ILE A 79 8.15 -16.37 1.32
N VAL A 80 8.42 -16.68 2.58
CA VAL A 80 8.38 -18.05 3.11
C VAL A 80 7.51 -18.08 4.35
N ARG A 81 6.89 -19.24 4.60
CA ARG A 81 6.12 -19.53 5.81
C ARG A 81 6.91 -20.47 6.68
N ARG A 82 7.00 -20.15 7.97
CA ARG A 82 7.65 -21.02 8.95
C ARG A 82 6.67 -21.35 10.06
N VAL A 83 6.70 -22.61 10.48
CA VAL A 83 5.87 -23.08 11.61
C VAL A 83 6.68 -22.90 12.89
N PRO A 84 6.18 -22.14 13.89
CA PRO A 84 6.85 -22.03 15.19
C PRO A 84 6.85 -23.40 15.91
N GLU A 85 7.89 -23.68 16.68
CA GLU A 85 8.08 -24.96 17.38
C GLU A 85 6.91 -25.37 18.29
N HIS A 86 6.14 -24.40 18.78
CA HIS A 86 5.08 -24.61 19.76
C HIS A 86 3.67 -24.30 19.27
N ASN A 87 3.49 -23.93 17.98
CA ASN A 87 2.17 -23.60 17.46
C ASN A 87 2.06 -23.87 15.95
N GLU A 88 1.66 -25.08 15.60
CA GLU A 88 1.49 -25.51 14.20
C GLU A 88 0.34 -24.79 13.47
N ARG A 89 -0.55 -24.09 14.19
CA ARG A 89 -1.72 -23.42 13.59
C ARG A 89 -1.42 -22.03 13.06
N GLN A 90 -0.33 -21.39 13.55
CA GLN A 90 0.02 -20.03 13.15
C GLN A 90 1.37 -20.03 12.44
N LYS A 91 1.32 -20.08 11.11
CA LYS A 91 2.52 -19.96 10.29
C LYS A 91 2.99 -18.51 10.29
N GLN A 92 4.27 -18.30 10.58
CA GLN A 92 4.91 -17.01 10.53
C GLN A 92 5.41 -16.72 9.12
N LEU A 93 5.30 -15.45 8.72
CA LEU A 93 5.64 -14.98 7.39
C LEU A 93 6.94 -14.18 7.44
N PHE A 94 7.83 -14.48 6.50
CA PHE A 94 9.13 -13.83 6.35
C PHE A 94 9.41 -13.52 4.89
N LEU A 95 10.14 -12.44 4.64
CA LEU A 95 10.66 -12.17 3.30
C LEU A 95 11.82 -13.11 2.98
N THR A 96 11.94 -13.47 1.71
CA THR A 96 13.18 -14.01 1.14
C THR A 96 14.12 -12.86 0.78
N ALA A 97 15.33 -13.15 0.31
CA ALA A 97 16.24 -12.15 -0.23
C ALA A 97 15.62 -11.43 -1.44
N GLU A 98 14.93 -12.19 -2.33
CA GLU A 98 14.20 -11.65 -3.46
C GLU A 98 13.03 -10.77 -3.02
N GLY A 99 12.33 -11.18 -1.96
CA GLY A 99 11.25 -10.38 -1.36
C GLY A 99 11.76 -9.07 -0.81
N ALA A 100 12.90 -9.06 -0.13
CA ALA A 100 13.52 -7.84 0.37
C ALA A 100 13.91 -6.89 -0.75
N ALA A 101 14.46 -7.41 -1.85
CA ALA A 101 14.78 -6.61 -3.04
C ALA A 101 13.52 -6.04 -3.67
N ALA A 102 12.43 -6.83 -3.75
CA ALA A 102 11.14 -6.36 -4.27
C ALA A 102 10.57 -5.22 -3.42
N VAL A 103 10.66 -5.30 -2.09
CA VAL A 103 10.21 -4.23 -1.19
C VAL A 103 10.96 -2.93 -1.45
N GLN A 104 12.28 -2.98 -1.67
CA GLN A 104 13.07 -1.79 -2.01
C GLN A 104 12.58 -1.14 -3.29
N GLN A 105 12.27 -1.93 -4.32
CA GLN A 105 11.73 -1.43 -5.58
C GLN A 105 10.33 -0.82 -5.40
N VAL A 106 9.48 -1.46 -4.60
CA VAL A 106 8.14 -0.92 -4.26
C VAL A 106 8.30 0.43 -3.55
N GLN A 107 9.15 0.51 -2.55
CA GLN A 107 9.40 1.76 -1.83
C GLN A 107 9.91 2.88 -2.75
N GLN A 108 10.75 2.54 -3.73
CA GLN A 108 11.25 3.50 -4.72
C GLN A 108 10.13 4.09 -5.58
N ILE A 109 9.09 3.32 -5.91
CA ILE A 109 7.92 3.83 -6.64
C ILE A 109 7.26 4.97 -5.87
N PHE A 110 7.10 4.82 -4.56
CA PHE A 110 6.49 5.85 -3.71
C PHE A 110 7.39 7.06 -3.52
N VAL A 111 8.69 6.87 -3.41
CA VAL A 111 9.68 7.96 -3.40
C VAL A 111 9.60 8.76 -4.69
N ASP A 112 9.50 8.08 -5.83
CA ASP A 112 9.45 8.71 -7.14
C ASP A 112 8.17 9.54 -7.33
N ILE A 113 7.02 9.03 -6.92
CA ILE A 113 5.76 9.79 -7.03
C ILE A 113 5.75 11.00 -6.08
N GLU A 114 6.28 10.84 -4.87
CA GLU A 114 6.43 11.97 -3.94
C GLU A 114 7.34 13.05 -4.55
N GLY A 115 8.44 12.65 -5.18
CA GLY A 115 9.33 13.57 -5.89
C GLY A 115 8.64 14.33 -7.02
N LYS A 116 7.76 13.64 -7.78
CA LYS A 116 6.98 14.28 -8.85
C LYS A 116 5.98 15.30 -8.31
N ILE A 117 5.32 14.99 -7.21
CA ILE A 117 4.41 15.93 -6.54
C ILE A 117 5.19 17.14 -6.04
N ASN A 118 6.31 16.92 -5.38
CA ASN A 118 7.13 17.99 -4.80
C ASN A 118 7.74 18.90 -5.87
N ALA A 119 8.04 18.38 -7.06
CA ALA A 119 8.59 19.17 -8.15
C ALA A 119 7.64 20.29 -8.62
N GLY A 120 6.35 20.14 -8.40
CA GLY A 120 5.34 21.14 -8.77
C GLY A 120 5.01 22.15 -7.65
N LEU A 121 5.63 22.00 -6.47
CA LEU A 121 5.28 22.79 -5.29
C LEU A 121 6.54 23.39 -4.64
N THR A 122 6.40 24.58 -4.04
CA THR A 122 7.42 25.07 -3.12
C THR A 122 7.34 24.30 -1.80
N LYS A 123 8.37 24.40 -0.95
CA LYS A 123 8.36 23.77 0.38
C LYS A 123 7.20 24.29 1.23
N GLU A 124 6.90 25.58 1.15
CA GLU A 124 5.80 26.22 1.87
C GLU A 124 4.44 25.71 1.37
N GLU A 125 4.27 25.63 0.06
CA GLU A 125 3.06 25.07 -0.56
C GLU A 125 2.84 23.61 -0.19
N HIS A 126 3.90 22.80 -0.21
CA HIS A 126 3.85 21.39 0.22
C HIS A 126 3.36 21.29 1.67
N ALA A 127 3.95 22.07 2.58
CA ALA A 127 3.57 22.06 4.00
C ALA A 127 2.12 22.50 4.21
N GLN A 128 1.68 23.54 3.49
CA GLN A 128 0.30 24.05 3.53
C GLN A 128 -0.70 22.99 3.05
N LEU A 129 -0.41 22.38 1.89
CA LEU A 129 -1.29 21.36 1.31
C LEU A 129 -1.40 20.14 2.23
N LEU A 130 -0.28 19.67 2.77
CA LEU A 130 -0.25 18.54 3.68
C LEU A 130 -1.09 18.84 4.94
N ASN A 131 -0.93 20.03 5.53
CA ASN A 131 -1.70 20.45 6.70
C ASN A 131 -3.21 20.49 6.40
N LEU A 132 -3.58 21.05 5.24
CA LEU A 132 -4.99 21.14 4.83
C LEU A 132 -5.60 19.75 4.56
N LEU A 133 -4.85 18.86 3.91
CA LEU A 133 -5.29 17.47 3.68
C LEU A 133 -5.49 16.72 5.00
N GLN A 134 -4.63 16.94 5.99
CA GLN A 134 -4.80 16.35 7.32
C GLN A 134 -6.09 16.83 8.00
N LYS A 135 -6.46 18.10 7.85
CA LYS A 135 -7.72 18.65 8.35
C LYS A 135 -8.92 17.98 7.66
N VAL A 136 -8.88 17.85 6.34
CA VAL A 136 -9.93 17.16 5.55
C VAL A 136 -10.07 15.72 6.00
N LYS A 137 -8.97 15.01 6.14
CA LYS A 137 -8.93 13.61 6.59
C LYS A 137 -9.56 13.46 7.98
N ALA A 138 -9.20 14.34 8.92
CA ALA A 138 -9.76 14.31 10.28
C ALA A 138 -11.27 14.54 10.27
N THR A 139 -11.76 15.49 9.47
CA THR A 139 -13.19 15.75 9.33
C THR A 139 -13.96 14.55 8.80
N LEU A 140 -13.46 13.93 7.71
CA LEU A 140 -14.11 12.76 7.12
C LEU A 140 -14.09 11.54 8.03
N SER A 141 -13.04 11.37 8.84
CA SER A 141 -12.90 10.22 9.74
C SER A 141 -13.83 10.30 10.96
N THR A 142 -14.32 11.49 11.35
CA THR A 142 -15.25 11.65 12.47
C THR A 142 -16.69 11.33 12.11
N ASP A 143 -17.03 11.23 10.83
CA ASP A 143 -18.38 10.91 10.34
C ASP A 143 -18.64 9.39 10.27
N GLU A 144 -17.66 8.56 10.64
CA GLU A 144 -17.76 7.09 10.63
C GLU A 144 -18.21 6.50 11.98
N ASP A 145 -18.48 7.32 13.00
CA ASP A 145 -18.96 6.87 14.32
C ASP A 145 -20.50 6.87 14.41
#